data_357c6352d7ee166400b47ff621a61d4c
#
_entry.id   357c6352d7ee166400b47ff621a61d4c
#
_cell.length_a   1.000
_cell.length_b   1.000
_cell.length_c   1.000
_cell.angle_alpha   90.00
_cell.angle_beta   90.00
_cell.angle_gamma   90.00
#
_symmetry.space_group_name_H-M   'P 1'
#
loop_
_entity.id
_entity.type
_entity.pdbx_description
1 polymer ?
#
loop_
_entity_poly.entity_id
_entity_poly.type
_entity_poly.pdbx_seq_one_letter_code
_entity_poly.pdbx_strand_id
1 'polypeptide(L)'
;MLKFQLSSLGGVAFLLTACGGGENNNTTPTQPITPPTCTATQYLENNVCKDKSQQTLSGLSLPTTINVDRWVTLNAKSSAGLTPTYISKTEETCKIRDDLKQKSVEMLGLGVCTIEVSQAGNTQVLAAQPISVSTTILPVLTTTGIHLCGTDDKNNLPCDNTNLVNLFGMQQDGEKQAGRKMAYELISYNNENCIRDQVTGLIWEQKTKDKSLRDQDWRFTWFNADPKNNAGDAGIQASSTTCNGTLSSCNTTAYIEALNKANYCGYSDWRLPTRSELTNLVDYSTSQAALNPIYTNTPFSDGYWSSTSSAKQNTKAWTIDFKEGASNPTYKEYMAHIRAVRTPQ
;
A
#
# COMPACT_ATOMS: atom_id res chain seq x y z
N MET A 1 -1.83 -35.56 -22.62
CA MET A 1 -2.64 -36.56 -23.35
C MET A 1 -3.16 -37.59 -22.36
N LEU A 2 -4.40 -37.52 -21.97
CA LEU A 2 -5.13 -38.61 -21.39
C LEU A 2 -6.61 -38.37 -21.74
N LYS A 3 -7.13 -39.21 -22.64
CA LYS A 3 -8.53 -39.28 -23.04
C LYS A 3 -9.26 -40.10 -21.99
N PHE A 4 -10.39 -39.65 -21.49
CA PHE A 4 -11.38 -40.52 -20.86
C PHE A 4 -12.59 -40.67 -21.76
N GLN A 5 -12.88 -41.93 -22.07
CA GLN A 5 -14.01 -42.39 -22.87
C GLN A 5 -15.30 -42.44 -22.03
N LEU A 6 -16.38 -42.00 -22.65
CA LEU A 6 -17.74 -42.30 -22.20
C LEU A 6 -18.06 -43.74 -22.57
N SER A 7 -18.58 -44.53 -21.62
CA SER A 7 -19.25 -45.77 -21.84
C SER A 7 -20.75 -45.62 -21.55
N SER A 8 -21.53 -45.87 -22.59
CA SER A 8 -22.99 -46.02 -22.55
C SER A 8 -23.37 -47.40 -22.01
N LEU A 9 -24.29 -47.48 -21.08
CA LEU A 9 -24.95 -48.72 -20.73
C LEU A 9 -26.46 -48.65 -21.05
N GLY A 10 -26.86 -49.54 -21.91
CA GLY A 10 -28.22 -49.70 -22.43
C GLY A 10 -29.20 -50.25 -21.41
N GLY A 11 -30.41 -49.75 -21.51
CA GLY A 11 -31.55 -50.24 -20.77
C GLY A 11 -32.14 -51.51 -21.40
N VAL A 12 -32.42 -52.46 -20.56
CA VAL A 12 -33.18 -53.66 -20.89
C VAL A 12 -34.63 -53.48 -20.45
N ALA A 13 -35.53 -53.51 -21.40
CA ALA A 13 -36.97 -53.52 -21.16
C ALA A 13 -37.45 -54.95 -20.88
N PHE A 14 -38.04 -55.19 -19.74
CA PHE A 14 -38.81 -56.40 -19.45
C PHE A 14 -40.29 -56.11 -19.64
N LEU A 15 -40.89 -56.78 -20.64
CA LEU A 15 -42.33 -56.95 -20.81
C LEU A 15 -42.80 -58.12 -19.98
N LEU A 16 -43.64 -57.85 -19.00
CA LEU A 16 -44.42 -58.91 -18.34
C LEU A 16 -45.89 -58.60 -18.60
N THR A 17 -46.50 -59.50 -19.44
CA THR A 17 -47.93 -59.60 -19.57
C THR A 17 -48.45 -60.52 -18.47
N ALA A 18 -49.39 -60.02 -17.68
CA ALA A 18 -50.28 -60.91 -16.86
C ALA A 18 -51.70 -60.38 -16.97
N CYS A 19 -52.56 -61.29 -17.37
CA CYS A 19 -54.01 -61.18 -17.52
C CYS A 19 -54.70 -61.53 -16.20
N GLY A 20 -55.78 -60.82 -15.86
CA GLY A 20 -56.82 -61.35 -15.06
C GLY A 20 -57.29 -60.60 -13.83
N GLY A 21 -58.59 -60.22 -13.84
CA GLY A 21 -59.41 -60.06 -12.66
C GLY A 21 -59.84 -58.62 -12.34
N GLY A 22 -61.07 -58.29 -12.68
CA GLY A 22 -61.69 -57.04 -12.37
C GLY A 22 -62.07 -56.87 -10.91
N GLU A 23 -61.87 -55.63 -10.42
CA GLU A 23 -62.71 -55.02 -9.40
C GLU A 23 -62.69 -53.51 -9.62
N ASN A 24 -63.89 -52.94 -9.77
CA ASN A 24 -64.11 -51.53 -9.89
C ASN A 24 -63.75 -50.79 -8.58
N ASN A 25 -62.54 -50.22 -8.50
CA ASN A 25 -62.25 -49.17 -7.57
C ASN A 25 -61.76 -47.95 -8.34
N ASN A 26 -62.69 -46.97 -8.45
CA ASN A 26 -62.44 -45.65 -9.05
C ASN A 26 -61.54 -44.83 -8.15
N THR A 27 -60.24 -45.16 -8.07
CA THR A 27 -59.19 -44.30 -7.51
C THR A 27 -58.46 -43.69 -8.68
N THR A 28 -58.77 -42.43 -8.95
CA THR A 28 -57.98 -41.55 -9.86
C THR A 28 -56.53 -41.64 -9.44
N PRO A 29 -55.57 -41.98 -10.33
CA PRO A 29 -54.15 -41.93 -9.95
C PRO A 29 -53.79 -40.47 -9.56
N THR A 30 -53.49 -40.27 -8.30
CA THR A 30 -52.88 -39.02 -7.85
C THR A 30 -51.54 -38.86 -8.58
N GLN A 31 -51.48 -37.99 -9.60
CA GLN A 31 -50.20 -37.62 -10.20
C GLN A 31 -49.25 -37.19 -9.10
N PRO A 32 -47.95 -37.56 -9.13
CA PRO A 32 -46.96 -37.04 -8.20
C PRO A 32 -46.96 -35.54 -8.32
N ILE A 33 -47.36 -34.84 -7.25
CA ILE A 33 -47.32 -33.39 -7.17
C ILE A 33 -45.83 -33.01 -7.18
N THR A 34 -45.31 -32.59 -8.32
CA THR A 34 -43.96 -32.02 -8.39
C THR A 34 -43.97 -30.73 -7.58
N PRO A 35 -43.01 -30.52 -6.65
CA PRO A 35 -42.93 -29.30 -5.89
C PRO A 35 -42.85 -28.10 -6.83
N PRO A 36 -43.48 -26.98 -6.52
CA PRO A 36 -43.40 -25.78 -7.36
C PRO A 36 -41.96 -25.26 -7.44
N THR A 37 -41.53 -24.86 -8.64
CA THR A 37 -40.22 -24.21 -8.85
C THR A 37 -40.36 -22.74 -8.51
N CYS A 38 -39.65 -22.29 -7.46
CA CYS A 38 -39.66 -20.90 -7.02
C CYS A 38 -38.68 -20.05 -7.83
N THR A 39 -38.96 -18.76 -7.95
CA THR A 39 -38.04 -17.79 -8.57
C THR A 39 -36.80 -17.53 -7.70
N ALA A 40 -35.80 -16.85 -8.24
CA ALA A 40 -34.56 -16.50 -7.51
C ALA A 40 -34.81 -15.64 -6.26
N THR A 41 -35.93 -14.87 -6.27
CA THR A 41 -36.34 -14.02 -5.16
C THR A 41 -37.27 -14.71 -4.17
N GLN A 42 -37.55 -15.99 -4.37
CA GLN A 42 -38.44 -16.80 -3.56
C GLN A 42 -37.75 -18.04 -2.96
N TYR A 43 -38.31 -18.59 -1.91
CA TYR A 43 -37.92 -19.89 -1.33
C TYR A 43 -39.13 -20.79 -1.13
N LEU A 44 -38.89 -22.10 -1.15
CA LEU A 44 -39.95 -23.09 -0.96
C LEU A 44 -40.14 -23.38 0.53
N GLU A 45 -41.37 -23.22 1.01
CA GLU A 45 -41.77 -23.59 2.36
C GLU A 45 -43.16 -24.25 2.32
N ASN A 46 -43.29 -25.44 2.86
CA ASN A 46 -44.53 -26.24 2.86
C ASN A 46 -45.20 -26.34 1.46
N ASN A 47 -44.39 -26.58 0.41
CA ASN A 47 -44.81 -26.64 -1.00
C ASN A 47 -45.42 -25.30 -1.54
N VAL A 48 -45.12 -24.19 -0.92
CA VAL A 48 -45.55 -22.86 -1.38
C VAL A 48 -44.31 -21.98 -1.54
N CYS A 49 -44.22 -21.28 -2.67
CA CYS A 49 -43.15 -20.26 -2.87
C CYS A 49 -43.48 -18.98 -2.09
N LYS A 50 -42.57 -18.59 -1.21
CA LYS A 50 -42.63 -17.35 -0.42
C LYS A 50 -41.55 -16.41 -0.87
N ASP A 51 -41.82 -15.14 -0.87
CA ASP A 51 -40.84 -14.11 -1.20
C ASP A 51 -39.77 -14.00 -0.12
N LYS A 52 -38.48 -13.90 -0.52
CA LYS A 52 -37.39 -13.63 0.39
C LYS A 52 -37.50 -12.20 0.95
N SER A 53 -37.20 -12.04 2.21
CA SER A 53 -37.14 -10.72 2.84
C SER A 53 -35.94 -9.91 2.34
N GLN A 54 -36.11 -8.61 2.25
CA GLN A 54 -35.01 -7.69 1.96
C GLN A 54 -34.21 -7.40 3.23
N GLN A 55 -32.93 -7.06 3.07
CA GLN A 55 -32.08 -6.59 4.14
C GLN A 55 -31.26 -5.36 3.72
N THR A 56 -30.81 -4.62 4.72
CA THR A 56 -29.93 -3.47 4.56
C THR A 56 -28.69 -3.62 5.42
N LEU A 57 -27.60 -2.96 5.03
CA LEU A 57 -26.38 -2.84 5.79
C LEU A 57 -26.29 -1.46 6.43
N SER A 58 -25.76 -1.38 7.66
CA SER A 58 -25.58 -0.15 8.41
C SER A 58 -24.40 -0.25 9.37
N GLY A 59 -23.99 0.89 9.97
CA GLY A 59 -22.95 0.93 11.01
C GLY A 59 -21.51 0.87 10.51
N LEU A 60 -21.26 0.85 9.18
CA LEU A 60 -19.90 0.99 8.64
C LEU A 60 -19.50 2.46 8.65
N SER A 61 -18.43 2.78 9.37
CA SER A 61 -17.86 4.13 9.38
C SER A 61 -16.34 4.07 9.53
N LEU A 62 -15.66 4.99 8.88
CA LEU A 62 -14.24 5.28 9.07
C LEU A 62 -14.10 6.77 9.39
N PRO A 63 -13.06 7.20 10.14
CA PRO A 63 -12.76 8.62 10.31
C PRO A 63 -12.41 9.23 8.95
N THR A 64 -12.62 10.53 8.76
CA THR A 64 -12.28 11.23 7.52
C THR A 64 -10.81 11.10 7.16
N THR A 65 -9.93 11.15 8.19
CA THR A 65 -8.49 10.96 8.08
C THR A 65 -7.99 10.05 9.20
N ILE A 66 -6.94 9.29 8.94
CA ILE A 66 -6.29 8.41 9.91
C ILE A 66 -4.79 8.31 9.58
N ASN A 67 -3.96 8.11 10.58
CA ASN A 67 -2.54 7.90 10.34
C ASN A 67 -2.24 6.45 9.93
N VAL A 68 -1.15 6.27 9.16
CA VAL A 68 -0.60 4.95 8.85
C VAL A 68 -0.34 4.15 10.15
N ASP A 69 -0.40 2.81 10.07
CA ASP A 69 -0.30 1.87 11.20
C ASP A 69 -1.37 2.02 12.30
N ARG A 70 -2.47 2.66 11.98
CA ARG A 70 -3.65 2.64 12.83
C ARG A 70 -4.62 1.56 12.37
N TRP A 71 -5.41 1.11 13.31
CA TRP A 71 -6.42 0.08 13.09
C TRP A 71 -7.79 0.65 13.42
N VAL A 72 -8.79 0.27 12.62
CA VAL A 72 -10.18 0.64 12.87
C VAL A 72 -11.02 -0.62 12.92
N THR A 73 -11.78 -0.81 13.98
CA THR A 73 -12.72 -1.91 14.10
C THR A 73 -13.90 -1.71 13.16
N LEU A 74 -14.28 -2.76 12.43
CA LEU A 74 -15.37 -2.78 11.48
C LEU A 74 -16.63 -3.34 12.13
N ASN A 75 -17.69 -2.52 12.22
CA ASN A 75 -18.90 -2.81 13.01
C ASN A 75 -20.19 -2.81 12.17
N ALA A 76 -20.11 -3.08 10.86
CA ALA A 76 -21.31 -3.14 10.04
C ALA A 76 -22.26 -4.25 10.50
N LYS A 77 -23.56 -3.97 10.39
CA LYS A 77 -24.64 -4.88 10.77
C LYS A 77 -25.62 -5.05 9.61
N SER A 78 -26.14 -6.26 9.45
CA SER A 78 -27.28 -6.55 8.60
C SER A 78 -28.57 -6.39 9.40
N SER A 79 -29.61 -5.81 8.81
CA SER A 79 -30.95 -5.75 9.42
C SER A 79 -31.58 -7.12 9.63
N ALA A 80 -31.10 -8.15 8.90
CA ALA A 80 -31.53 -9.53 9.03
C ALA A 80 -30.69 -10.34 10.05
N GLY A 81 -29.73 -9.71 10.75
CA GLY A 81 -28.86 -10.36 11.73
C GLY A 81 -27.79 -11.28 11.12
N LEU A 82 -27.62 -11.26 9.78
CA LEU A 82 -26.61 -12.07 9.09
C LEU A 82 -25.23 -11.38 9.18
N THR A 83 -24.16 -12.19 9.25
CA THR A 83 -22.79 -11.68 9.36
C THR A 83 -22.33 -11.03 8.06
N PRO A 84 -21.94 -9.72 8.05
CA PRO A 84 -21.38 -9.06 6.88
C PRO A 84 -19.97 -9.56 6.52
N THR A 85 -19.62 -9.43 5.23
CA THR A 85 -18.29 -9.68 4.69
C THR A 85 -17.66 -8.35 4.31
N TYR A 86 -16.36 -8.18 4.62
CA TYR A 86 -15.59 -6.97 4.34
C TYR A 86 -14.48 -7.27 3.34
N ILE A 87 -14.26 -6.37 2.41
CA ILE A 87 -13.11 -6.39 1.51
C ILE A 87 -12.46 -5.01 1.45
N SER A 88 -11.13 -4.98 1.34
CA SER A 88 -10.43 -3.76 0.95
C SER A 88 -10.45 -3.65 -0.57
N LYS A 89 -10.83 -2.49 -1.09
CA LYS A 89 -10.71 -2.16 -2.52
C LYS A 89 -9.33 -1.58 -2.84
N THR A 90 -8.52 -1.32 -1.82
CA THR A 90 -7.19 -0.69 -1.91
C THR A 90 -6.20 -1.45 -1.00
N GLU A 91 -5.93 -2.70 -1.32
CA GLU A 91 -5.12 -3.60 -0.45
C GLU A 91 -3.68 -3.13 -0.22
N GLU A 92 -3.14 -2.29 -1.12
CA GLU A 92 -1.82 -1.68 -0.93
C GLU A 92 -1.80 -0.63 0.18
N THR A 93 -2.93 0.07 0.40
CA THR A 93 -3.03 1.12 1.41
C THR A 93 -3.63 0.64 2.72
N CYS A 94 -4.52 -0.36 2.66
CA CYS A 94 -5.14 -0.92 3.86
C CYS A 94 -5.60 -2.37 3.66
N LYS A 95 -5.56 -3.15 4.73
CA LYS A 95 -5.88 -4.58 4.69
C LYS A 95 -6.84 -4.99 5.80
N ILE A 96 -7.80 -5.88 5.46
CA ILE A 96 -8.67 -6.48 6.47
C ILE A 96 -7.86 -7.48 7.31
N ARG A 97 -8.04 -7.40 8.63
CA ARG A 97 -7.49 -8.31 9.62
C ARG A 97 -8.60 -9.11 10.29
N ASP A 98 -8.46 -10.43 10.25
CA ASP A 98 -9.39 -11.41 10.83
C ASP A 98 -8.80 -12.17 12.02
N ASP A 99 -7.58 -11.85 12.42
CA ASP A 99 -6.79 -12.48 13.49
C ASP A 99 -7.19 -12.05 14.90
N LEU A 100 -8.05 -11.03 15.00
CA LEU A 100 -8.58 -10.52 16.26
C LEU A 100 -10.03 -10.99 16.48
N LYS A 101 -10.49 -10.93 17.73
CA LYS A 101 -11.90 -11.26 18.08
C LYS A 101 -12.94 -10.42 17.31
N GLN A 102 -12.52 -9.32 16.71
CA GLN A 102 -13.33 -8.43 15.88
C GLN A 102 -12.59 -8.13 14.59
N LYS A 103 -13.33 -8.07 13.46
CA LYS A 103 -12.77 -7.65 12.19
C LYS A 103 -12.32 -6.20 12.26
N SER A 104 -11.12 -5.94 11.78
CA SER A 104 -10.54 -4.60 11.73
C SER A 104 -9.90 -4.35 10.38
N VAL A 105 -9.65 -3.08 10.06
CA VAL A 105 -8.82 -2.67 8.94
C VAL A 105 -7.55 -2.01 9.46
N GLU A 106 -6.42 -2.46 8.95
CA GLU A 106 -5.09 -1.90 9.23
C GLU A 106 -4.68 -0.97 8.11
N MET A 107 -4.15 0.22 8.45
CA MET A 107 -3.66 1.23 7.52
C MET A 107 -2.17 0.96 7.23
N LEU A 108 -1.85 0.52 6.01
CA LEU A 108 -0.51 0.06 5.62
C LEU A 108 0.32 1.13 4.91
N GLY A 109 -0.32 2.01 4.13
CA GLY A 109 0.37 2.98 3.28
C GLY A 109 -0.42 4.27 3.13
N LEU A 110 0.23 5.30 2.59
CA LEU A 110 -0.41 6.60 2.33
C LEU A 110 -1.42 6.50 1.18
N GLY A 111 -2.42 7.35 1.21
CA GLY A 111 -3.44 7.42 0.17
C GLY A 111 -4.84 7.19 0.71
N VAL A 112 -5.74 6.70 -0.15
CA VAL A 112 -7.13 6.44 0.23
C VAL A 112 -7.31 4.96 0.53
N CYS A 113 -7.85 4.66 1.71
CA CYS A 113 -8.34 3.33 2.08
C CYS A 113 -9.84 3.28 1.83
N THR A 114 -10.29 2.34 1.00
CA THR A 114 -11.71 2.10 0.72
C THR A 114 -12.11 0.69 1.12
N ILE A 115 -13.08 0.59 2.01
CA ILE A 115 -13.65 -0.67 2.49
C ILE A 115 -15.06 -0.82 1.95
N GLU A 116 -15.33 -1.97 1.34
CA GLU A 116 -16.67 -2.37 0.92
C GLU A 116 -17.17 -3.46 1.87
N VAL A 117 -18.43 -3.35 2.26
CA VAL A 117 -19.12 -4.40 3.02
C VAL A 117 -20.31 -4.92 2.22
N SER A 118 -20.47 -6.23 2.22
CA SER A 118 -21.53 -6.94 1.53
C SER A 118 -22.15 -8.00 2.43
N GLN A 119 -23.35 -8.47 2.06
CA GLN A 119 -24.01 -9.62 2.68
C GLN A 119 -24.84 -10.35 1.64
N ALA A 120 -24.47 -11.59 1.36
CA ALA A 120 -25.04 -12.40 0.26
C ALA A 120 -26.49 -12.88 0.48
N GLY A 121 -27.03 -12.68 1.71
CA GLY A 121 -28.31 -13.27 2.08
C GLY A 121 -28.22 -14.76 2.39
N ASN A 122 -29.38 -15.41 2.42
CA ASN A 122 -29.51 -16.85 2.61
C ASN A 122 -30.73 -17.40 1.84
N THR A 123 -31.23 -18.56 2.24
CA THR A 123 -32.42 -19.16 1.61
C THR A 123 -33.68 -18.29 1.74
N GLN A 124 -33.80 -17.50 2.81
CA GLN A 124 -35.01 -16.70 3.12
C GLN A 124 -34.83 -15.20 3.01
N VAL A 125 -33.58 -14.72 2.84
CA VAL A 125 -33.22 -13.32 2.81
C VAL A 125 -32.43 -13.01 1.54
N LEU A 126 -32.79 -11.95 0.83
CA LEU A 126 -32.04 -11.48 -0.35
C LEU A 126 -30.68 -10.91 0.04
N ALA A 127 -29.75 -10.83 -0.91
CA ALA A 127 -28.50 -10.11 -0.75
C ALA A 127 -28.77 -8.63 -0.44
N ALA A 128 -27.97 -8.05 0.45
CA ALA A 128 -27.98 -6.61 0.68
C ALA A 128 -27.28 -5.86 -0.46
N GLN A 129 -27.68 -4.61 -0.70
CA GLN A 129 -26.87 -3.70 -1.50
C GLN A 129 -25.55 -3.43 -0.77
N PRO A 130 -24.39 -3.62 -1.42
CA PRO A 130 -23.11 -3.29 -0.82
C PRO A 130 -23.01 -1.81 -0.47
N ILE A 131 -22.32 -1.50 0.61
CA ILE A 131 -21.97 -0.11 0.99
C ILE A 131 -20.45 0.02 1.10
N SER A 132 -19.93 1.20 0.75
CA SER A 132 -18.50 1.50 0.82
C SER A 132 -18.25 2.76 1.63
N VAL A 133 -17.14 2.78 2.34
CA VAL A 133 -16.61 3.96 3.05
C VAL A 133 -15.13 4.11 2.76
N SER A 134 -14.65 5.34 2.77
CA SER A 134 -13.24 5.65 2.53
C SER A 134 -12.67 6.56 3.62
N THR A 135 -11.37 6.47 3.84
CA THR A 135 -10.59 7.36 4.69
C THR A 135 -9.28 7.74 4.00
N THR A 136 -8.77 8.95 4.28
CA THR A 136 -7.45 9.36 3.81
C THR A 136 -6.41 9.00 4.87
N ILE A 137 -5.40 8.23 4.48
CA ILE A 137 -4.30 7.83 5.35
C ILE A 137 -3.21 8.90 5.29
N LEU A 138 -2.88 9.48 6.45
CA LEU A 138 -1.88 10.52 6.61
C LEU A 138 -0.55 9.95 7.10
N PRO A 139 0.60 10.56 6.72
CA PRO A 139 1.89 10.16 7.21
C PRO A 139 2.03 10.44 8.71
N VAL A 140 2.88 9.66 9.35
CA VAL A 140 3.37 9.94 10.70
C VAL A 140 4.82 10.41 10.56
N LEU A 141 5.24 11.40 11.34
CA LEU A 141 6.63 11.81 11.38
C LEU A 141 7.49 10.71 12.00
N THR A 142 8.65 10.46 11.41
CA THR A 142 9.69 9.63 12.00
C THR A 142 10.43 10.39 13.09
N THR A 143 10.98 9.67 14.07
CA THR A 143 11.99 10.25 14.96
C THR A 143 13.25 10.58 14.16
N THR A 144 14.04 11.52 14.65
CA THR A 144 15.35 11.86 14.06
C THR A 144 16.41 10.77 14.25
N GLY A 145 16.11 9.74 15.08
CA GLY A 145 17.08 8.73 15.51
C GLY A 145 17.90 9.18 16.74
N ILE A 146 17.99 10.47 17.04
CA ILE A 146 18.74 10.97 18.20
C ILE A 146 18.16 10.40 19.50
N HIS A 147 19.01 9.79 20.30
CA HIS A 147 18.67 9.18 21.60
C HIS A 147 19.60 9.64 22.73
N LEU A 148 20.50 10.58 22.40
CA LEU A 148 21.45 11.16 23.35
C LEU A 148 21.15 12.65 23.53
N CYS A 149 21.53 13.18 24.67
CA CYS A 149 21.38 14.57 25.06
C CYS A 149 22.74 15.27 25.11
N GLY A 150 22.74 16.58 25.32
CA GLY A 150 23.94 17.38 25.47
C GLY A 150 23.76 18.49 26.49
N THR A 151 24.90 19.03 26.93
CA THR A 151 25.03 20.29 27.71
C THR A 151 25.79 21.31 26.89
N ASP A 152 25.98 22.51 27.40
CA ASP A 152 26.80 23.54 26.76
C ASP A 152 28.25 23.06 26.55
N ASP A 153 28.74 22.17 27.42
CA ASP A 153 30.14 21.70 27.42
C ASP A 153 30.33 20.27 26.89
N LYS A 154 29.27 19.44 26.85
CA LYS A 154 29.36 18.03 26.52
C LYS A 154 28.21 17.55 25.67
N ASN A 155 28.52 16.77 24.65
CA ASN A 155 27.56 16.08 23.80
C ASN A 155 27.55 14.56 24.08
N ASN A 156 26.59 13.88 23.50
CA ASN A 156 26.44 12.41 23.54
C ASN A 156 26.30 11.83 24.96
N LEU A 157 25.55 12.52 25.80
CA LEU A 157 25.25 12.08 27.17
C LEU A 157 23.93 11.30 27.17
N PRO A 158 23.81 10.22 27.98
CA PRO A 158 22.53 9.59 28.21
C PRO A 158 21.52 10.60 28.75
N CYS A 159 20.31 10.65 28.18
CA CYS A 159 19.29 11.63 28.58
C CYS A 159 18.70 11.35 29.99
N ASP A 160 18.91 10.16 30.54
CA ASP A 160 18.54 9.72 31.89
C ASP A 160 19.63 9.99 32.96
N ASN A 161 20.71 10.65 32.56
CA ASN A 161 21.83 10.91 33.46
C ASN A 161 21.43 11.89 34.57
N THR A 162 21.40 11.42 35.83
CA THR A 162 21.04 12.20 37.03
C THR A 162 21.92 13.44 37.25
N ASN A 163 23.15 13.47 36.69
CA ASN A 163 24.03 14.64 36.73
C ASN A 163 23.59 15.79 35.80
N LEU A 164 22.55 15.55 34.98
CA LEU A 164 21.96 16.53 34.06
C LEU A 164 20.62 17.07 34.58
N VAL A 165 20.33 16.95 35.87
CA VAL A 165 19.05 17.31 36.49
C VAL A 165 18.54 18.70 36.08
N ASN A 166 19.44 19.66 35.86
CA ASN A 166 19.06 21.00 35.41
C ASN A 166 18.71 21.09 33.92
N LEU A 167 18.93 20.01 33.14
CA LEU A 167 18.65 19.92 31.73
C LEU A 167 17.44 19.03 31.40
N PHE A 168 16.98 18.22 32.35
CA PHE A 168 15.75 17.48 32.20
C PHE A 168 14.56 18.44 32.10
N GLY A 169 13.73 18.21 31.09
CA GLY A 169 12.61 19.09 30.77
C GLY A 169 12.96 20.21 29.81
N MET A 170 14.20 20.33 29.34
CA MET A 170 14.57 21.22 28.23
C MET A 170 14.04 20.74 26.88
N GLN A 171 13.43 19.57 26.86
CA GLN A 171 12.76 18.99 25.69
C GLN A 171 13.70 18.74 24.51
N GLN A 172 14.94 18.34 24.81
CA GLN A 172 15.88 17.90 23.77
C GLN A 172 15.30 16.72 22.98
N ASP A 173 15.71 16.60 21.73
CA ASP A 173 15.18 15.56 20.83
C ASP A 173 15.50 14.15 21.34
N GLY A 174 16.71 13.91 21.86
CA GLY A 174 17.08 12.65 22.49
C GLY A 174 16.22 12.26 23.70
N GLU A 175 15.70 13.24 24.45
CA GLU A 175 14.76 13.04 25.57
C GLU A 175 13.34 12.76 25.05
N LYS A 176 12.87 13.56 24.12
CA LYS A 176 11.51 13.50 23.58
C LYS A 176 11.27 12.31 22.66
N GLN A 177 12.23 12.03 21.79
CA GLN A 177 12.13 11.05 20.71
C GLN A 177 10.76 11.13 20.01
N ALA A 178 10.34 12.36 19.71
CA ALA A 178 9.02 12.64 19.14
C ALA A 178 8.89 11.99 17.76
N GLY A 179 7.73 11.34 17.51
CA GLY A 179 7.49 10.59 16.27
C GLY A 179 7.58 9.08 16.48
N ARG A 180 7.56 8.34 15.38
CA ARG A 180 7.72 6.88 15.41
C ARG A 180 9.16 6.51 15.05
N LYS A 181 9.69 5.49 15.71
CA LYS A 181 11.01 4.95 15.35
C LYS A 181 11.02 4.52 13.89
N MET A 182 12.11 4.84 13.18
CA MET A 182 12.32 4.39 11.81
C MET A 182 12.19 2.88 11.72
N ALA A 183 11.38 2.40 10.79
CA ALA A 183 11.14 0.99 10.56
C ALA A 183 10.99 0.74 9.05
N TYR A 184 11.76 -0.20 8.53
CA TYR A 184 11.84 -0.48 7.10
C TYR A 184 11.71 -1.98 6.85
N GLU A 185 11.14 -2.32 5.70
CA GLU A 185 10.96 -3.69 5.23
C GLU A 185 11.47 -3.81 3.79
N LEU A 186 12.26 -4.85 3.52
CA LEU A 186 12.66 -5.19 2.16
C LEU A 186 11.52 -5.93 1.47
N ILE A 187 11.04 -5.38 0.35
CA ILE A 187 10.02 -6.01 -0.49
C ILE A 187 10.72 -6.56 -1.73
N SER A 188 10.43 -7.81 -2.09
CA SER A 188 10.95 -8.43 -3.30
C SER A 188 9.83 -8.70 -4.30
N TYR A 189 10.03 -8.29 -5.55
CA TYR A 189 9.12 -8.53 -6.65
C TYR A 189 9.92 -8.86 -7.93
N ASN A 190 9.70 -10.04 -8.52
CA ASN A 190 10.37 -10.49 -9.74
C ASN A 190 11.91 -10.33 -9.72
N ASN A 191 12.55 -10.72 -8.62
CA ASN A 191 13.99 -10.57 -8.35
C ASN A 191 14.49 -9.13 -8.23
N GLU A 192 13.60 -8.17 -8.14
CA GLU A 192 13.92 -6.78 -7.80
C GLU A 192 13.57 -6.51 -6.34
N ASN A 193 14.37 -5.67 -5.70
CA ASN A 193 14.16 -5.27 -4.30
C ASN A 193 13.81 -3.78 -4.23
N CYS A 194 12.82 -3.44 -3.43
CA CYS A 194 12.50 -2.09 -2.99
C CYS A 194 12.24 -2.08 -1.48
N ILE A 195 12.18 -0.92 -0.88
CA ILE A 195 12.14 -0.77 0.57
C ILE A 195 10.84 -0.04 0.94
N ARG A 196 10.02 -0.69 1.76
CA ARG A 196 8.85 -0.05 2.38
C ARG A 196 9.30 0.65 3.66
N ASP A 197 9.01 1.93 3.77
CA ASP A 197 9.04 2.67 5.02
C ASP A 197 7.74 2.38 5.78
N GLN A 198 7.82 1.62 6.85
CA GLN A 198 6.65 1.21 7.64
C GLN A 198 6.06 2.37 8.48
N VAL A 199 6.76 3.49 8.60
CA VAL A 199 6.29 4.66 9.33
C VAL A 199 5.53 5.63 8.43
N THR A 200 6.09 5.93 7.26
CA THR A 200 5.48 6.86 6.32
C THR A 200 4.59 6.16 5.29
N GLY A 201 4.72 4.85 5.14
CA GLY A 201 4.07 4.04 4.12
C GLY A 201 4.67 4.18 2.73
N LEU A 202 5.68 5.01 2.55
CA LEU A 202 6.35 5.21 1.26
C LEU A 202 7.14 3.97 0.84
N ILE A 203 7.24 3.73 -0.47
CA ILE A 203 8.11 2.70 -1.02
C ILE A 203 9.29 3.38 -1.73
N TRP A 204 10.50 2.98 -1.37
CA TRP A 204 11.75 3.55 -1.82
C TRP A 204 12.51 2.62 -2.75
N GLU A 205 13.21 3.22 -3.70
CA GLU A 205 14.13 2.52 -4.58
C GLU A 205 15.33 1.95 -3.81
N GLN A 206 15.66 0.68 -4.09
CA GLN A 206 16.93 0.07 -3.69
C GLN A 206 17.94 0.19 -4.85
N LYS A 207 19.09 0.81 -4.58
CA LYS A 207 20.17 0.97 -5.58
C LYS A 207 20.90 -0.36 -5.83
N THR A 208 21.50 -0.49 -7.00
CA THR A 208 22.32 -1.64 -7.41
C THR A 208 23.78 -1.27 -7.52
N LYS A 209 24.65 -2.27 -7.79
CA LYS A 209 26.08 -2.08 -8.13
C LYS A 209 26.42 -3.00 -9.30
N ASP A 210 25.71 -2.85 -10.40
CA ASP A 210 25.75 -3.76 -11.56
C ASP A 210 25.83 -3.03 -12.91
N LYS A 211 26.04 -1.72 -12.88
CA LYS A 211 26.06 -0.82 -14.04
C LYS A 211 24.74 -0.77 -14.84
N SER A 212 23.66 -1.27 -14.27
CA SER A 212 22.31 -1.12 -14.83
C SER A 212 21.74 0.28 -14.58
N LEU A 213 20.47 0.50 -14.95
CA LEU A 213 19.76 1.78 -14.75
C LEU A 213 19.87 2.30 -13.31
N ARG A 214 19.76 1.42 -12.30
CA ARG A 214 19.71 1.78 -10.88
C ARG A 214 21.06 1.76 -10.18
N ASP A 215 22.17 1.72 -10.93
CA ASP A 215 23.50 1.67 -10.35
C ASP A 215 23.78 2.88 -9.45
N GLN A 216 24.40 2.59 -8.31
CA GLN A 216 24.73 3.57 -7.28
C GLN A 216 25.67 4.69 -7.76
N ASP A 217 26.53 4.40 -8.74
CA ASP A 217 27.56 5.34 -9.20
C ASP A 217 27.01 6.40 -10.18
N TRP A 218 25.79 6.22 -10.67
CA TRP A 218 25.20 7.15 -11.63
C TRP A 218 24.78 8.45 -11.00
N ARG A 219 25.05 9.56 -11.66
CA ARG A 219 24.72 10.92 -11.27
C ARG A 219 23.98 11.66 -12.38
N PHE A 220 23.12 12.56 -11.98
CA PHE A 220 22.14 13.21 -12.84
C PHE A 220 22.07 14.70 -12.56
N THR A 221 21.84 15.52 -13.58
CA THR A 221 21.40 16.91 -13.40
C THR A 221 19.95 16.95 -12.98
N TRP A 222 19.54 18.02 -12.35
CA TRP A 222 18.13 18.23 -12.05
C TRP A 222 17.42 18.81 -13.27
N PHE A 223 16.30 18.23 -13.68
CA PHE A 223 15.45 18.72 -14.76
C PHE A 223 13.97 18.42 -14.44
N ASN A 224 13.11 19.45 -14.62
CA ASN A 224 11.66 19.32 -14.58
C ASN A 224 11.04 20.37 -15.50
N ALA A 225 10.38 19.94 -16.55
CA ALA A 225 9.75 20.82 -17.55
C ALA A 225 8.44 21.48 -17.03
N ASP A 226 7.84 20.99 -15.94
CA ASP A 226 6.60 21.54 -15.40
C ASP A 226 6.84 22.89 -14.70
N PRO A 227 6.33 24.02 -15.24
CA PRO A 227 6.55 25.35 -14.68
C PRO A 227 5.92 25.54 -13.29
N LYS A 228 4.95 24.69 -12.90
CA LYS A 228 4.34 24.74 -11.56
C LYS A 228 5.28 24.22 -10.48
N ASN A 229 6.25 23.37 -10.85
CA ASN A 229 7.10 22.65 -9.91
C ASN A 229 8.60 22.94 -10.08
N ASN A 230 9.00 23.77 -11.06
CA ASN A 230 10.41 24.08 -11.33
C ASN A 230 10.86 25.47 -10.85
N ALA A 231 9.98 26.22 -10.19
CA ALA A 231 10.23 27.60 -9.71
C ALA A 231 10.64 28.58 -10.82
N GLY A 232 10.23 28.32 -12.08
CA GLY A 232 10.56 29.16 -13.25
C GLY A 232 11.89 28.84 -13.93
N ASP A 233 12.59 27.78 -13.51
CA ASP A 233 13.81 27.28 -14.14
C ASP A 233 13.72 25.77 -14.28
N ALA A 234 13.66 25.26 -15.49
CA ALA A 234 13.52 23.83 -15.76
C ALA A 234 14.78 23.01 -15.40
N GLY A 235 15.91 23.63 -15.19
CA GLY A 235 17.21 22.98 -15.12
C GLY A 235 17.72 22.58 -16.49
N ILE A 236 18.70 21.69 -16.57
CA ILE A 236 19.35 21.33 -17.82
C ILE A 236 19.29 19.83 -18.10
N GLN A 237 19.20 19.52 -19.39
CA GLN A 237 19.34 18.15 -19.90
C GLN A 237 20.82 17.88 -20.16
N ALA A 238 21.46 17.10 -19.28
CA ALA A 238 22.86 16.72 -19.45
C ALA A 238 23.04 15.72 -20.59
N SER A 239 24.27 15.59 -21.07
CA SER A 239 24.67 14.51 -21.98
C SER A 239 24.58 13.15 -21.29
N SER A 240 24.61 12.05 -22.06
CA SER A 240 24.48 10.67 -21.55
C SER A 240 25.73 10.10 -20.85
N THR A 241 26.74 10.92 -20.54
CA THR A 241 28.04 10.41 -20.05
C THR A 241 28.04 10.05 -18.57
N THR A 242 27.30 10.75 -17.74
CA THR A 242 27.30 10.58 -16.28
C THR A 242 26.45 9.44 -15.77
N CYS A 243 25.65 8.83 -16.62
CA CYS A 243 24.88 7.61 -16.38
C CYS A 243 25.28 6.48 -17.34
N ASN A 244 26.51 6.50 -17.81
CA ASN A 244 27.15 5.48 -18.65
C ASN A 244 26.33 5.06 -19.89
N GLY A 245 25.60 6.00 -20.51
CA GLY A 245 24.78 5.73 -21.69
C GLY A 245 23.53 4.87 -21.44
N THR A 246 23.16 4.62 -20.19
CA THR A 246 21.91 3.92 -19.86
C THR A 246 20.68 4.74 -20.26
N LEU A 247 20.85 6.06 -20.37
CA LEU A 247 19.85 7.02 -20.81
C LEU A 247 20.42 7.94 -21.90
N SER A 248 19.56 8.44 -22.77
CA SER A 248 19.92 9.45 -23.77
C SER A 248 20.23 10.81 -23.13
N SER A 249 19.71 11.06 -21.95
CA SER A 249 19.94 12.28 -21.16
C SER A 249 20.04 11.92 -19.68
N CYS A 250 21.16 12.27 -19.05
CA CYS A 250 21.39 11.95 -17.63
C CYS A 250 20.79 13.04 -16.72
N ASN A 251 19.47 13.12 -16.68
CA ASN A 251 18.75 14.03 -15.80
C ASN A 251 17.65 13.32 -14.99
N THR A 252 17.11 14.02 -13.98
CA THR A 252 16.13 13.44 -13.05
C THR A 252 14.84 12.98 -13.73
N THR A 253 14.31 13.71 -14.71
CA THR A 253 13.09 13.33 -15.42
C THR A 253 13.31 12.07 -16.25
N ALA A 254 14.38 12.02 -17.05
CA ALA A 254 14.70 10.85 -17.89
C ALA A 254 14.92 9.59 -17.06
N TYR A 255 15.53 9.74 -15.87
CA TYR A 255 15.69 8.62 -14.93
C TYR A 255 14.36 8.08 -14.44
N ILE A 256 13.48 8.95 -13.94
CA ILE A 256 12.17 8.56 -13.42
C ILE A 256 11.28 7.94 -14.51
N GLU A 257 11.30 8.50 -15.72
CA GLU A 257 10.58 7.93 -16.87
C GLU A 257 11.08 6.52 -17.22
N ALA A 258 12.41 6.32 -17.23
CA ALA A 258 12.99 5.02 -17.50
C ALA A 258 12.65 3.99 -16.40
N LEU A 259 12.66 4.39 -15.13
CA LEU A 259 12.29 3.54 -14.01
C LEU A 259 10.83 3.10 -14.10
N ASN A 260 9.93 4.02 -14.44
CA ASN A 260 8.51 3.76 -14.64
C ASN A 260 8.26 2.86 -15.85
N LYS A 261 8.98 3.09 -16.96
CA LYS A 261 8.92 2.23 -18.15
C LYS A 261 9.40 0.81 -17.87
N ALA A 262 10.41 0.66 -16.99
CA ALA A 262 10.91 -0.65 -16.56
C ALA A 262 9.93 -1.38 -15.63
N ASN A 263 8.89 -0.73 -15.16
CA ASN A 263 7.92 -1.26 -14.18
C ASN A 263 8.61 -1.80 -12.92
N TYR A 264 9.59 -1.04 -12.41
CA TYR A 264 10.45 -1.45 -11.30
C TYR A 264 9.64 -1.83 -10.06
N CYS A 265 9.94 -2.98 -9.46
CA CYS A 265 9.18 -3.60 -8.38
C CYS A 265 7.68 -3.79 -8.70
N GLY A 266 7.30 -3.87 -9.98
CA GLY A 266 5.90 -3.99 -10.41
C GLY A 266 5.12 -2.66 -10.42
N TYR A 267 5.81 -1.51 -10.30
CA TYR A 267 5.18 -0.18 -10.23
C TYR A 267 5.66 0.76 -11.34
N SER A 268 4.78 1.64 -11.78
CA SER A 268 5.02 2.64 -12.83
C SER A 268 4.68 4.08 -12.41
N ASP A 269 4.63 4.34 -11.10
CA ASP A 269 4.30 5.63 -10.49
C ASP A 269 5.44 6.19 -9.60
N TRP A 270 6.69 5.77 -9.89
CA TRP A 270 7.88 6.30 -9.26
C TRP A 270 8.05 7.79 -9.57
N ARG A 271 8.55 8.54 -8.61
CA ARG A 271 8.82 9.97 -8.70
C ARG A 271 10.06 10.35 -7.90
N LEU A 272 10.55 11.57 -8.10
CA LEU A 272 11.50 12.15 -7.16
C LEU A 272 10.83 12.39 -5.82
N PRO A 273 11.52 12.11 -4.70
CA PRO A 273 11.06 12.49 -3.37
C PRO A 273 11.06 14.00 -3.19
N THR A 274 10.18 14.52 -2.35
CA THR A 274 10.29 15.88 -1.84
C THR A 274 11.48 16.00 -0.88
N ARG A 275 11.90 17.24 -0.58
CA ARG A 275 12.93 17.50 0.42
C ARG A 275 12.59 16.86 1.77
N SER A 276 11.36 17.02 2.23
CA SER A 276 10.91 16.48 3.51
C SER A 276 10.94 14.94 3.55
N GLU A 277 10.54 14.28 2.46
CA GLU A 277 10.60 12.82 2.37
C GLU A 277 12.03 12.30 2.45
N LEU A 278 12.99 12.90 1.73
CA LEU A 278 14.40 12.52 1.85
C LEU A 278 14.96 12.79 3.24
N THR A 279 14.61 13.94 3.84
CA THR A 279 15.05 14.29 5.20
C THR A 279 14.54 13.27 6.24
N ASN A 280 13.35 12.70 6.04
CA ASN A 280 12.81 11.67 6.92
C ASN A 280 13.60 10.34 6.90
N LEU A 281 14.46 10.12 5.90
CA LEU A 281 15.34 8.96 5.85
C LEU A 281 16.61 9.15 6.70
N VAL A 282 16.93 10.40 7.07
CA VAL A 282 18.17 10.73 7.79
C VAL A 282 18.10 10.24 9.22
N ASP A 283 19.04 9.38 9.60
CA ASP A 283 19.24 8.93 10.98
C ASP A 283 20.38 9.75 11.63
N TYR A 284 20.01 10.74 12.39
CA TYR A 284 20.96 11.64 13.07
C TYR A 284 21.62 10.99 14.30
N SER A 285 21.30 9.74 14.64
CA SER A 285 22.02 8.99 15.69
C SER A 285 23.39 8.52 15.24
N THR A 286 23.65 8.50 13.92
CA THR A 286 24.90 8.02 13.34
C THR A 286 25.66 9.16 12.70
N SER A 287 27.00 9.14 12.81
CA SER A 287 27.90 10.04 12.08
C SER A 287 28.46 9.32 10.85
N GLN A 288 28.59 10.01 9.71
CA GLN A 288 29.20 9.53 8.46
C GLN A 288 28.39 8.47 7.66
N ALA A 289 27.23 8.05 8.12
CA ALA A 289 26.32 7.18 7.39
C ALA A 289 24.90 7.39 7.95
N ALA A 290 24.37 8.60 7.80
CA ALA A 290 23.10 9.02 8.37
C ALA A 290 21.89 8.39 7.61
N LEU A 291 21.94 7.07 7.38
CA LEU A 291 20.92 6.31 6.67
C LEU A 291 20.88 4.87 7.20
N ASN A 292 19.68 4.31 7.33
CA ASN A 292 19.53 2.92 7.78
C ASN A 292 20.28 1.95 6.85
N PRO A 293 21.02 0.97 7.39
CA PRO A 293 21.81 0.01 6.61
C PRO A 293 21.01 -0.85 5.61
N ILE A 294 19.69 -0.92 5.72
CA ILE A 294 18.84 -1.61 4.74
C ILE A 294 18.96 -0.97 3.34
N TYR A 295 19.27 0.34 3.28
CA TYR A 295 19.54 1.07 2.04
C TYR A 295 20.95 0.79 1.54
N THR A 296 21.23 -0.46 1.13
CA THR A 296 22.53 -0.85 0.58
C THR A 296 22.86 -0.07 -0.70
N ASN A 297 24.14 -0.11 -1.10
CA ASN A 297 24.62 0.56 -2.31
C ASN A 297 24.28 2.06 -2.34
N THR A 298 24.54 2.75 -1.22
CA THR A 298 24.32 4.19 -1.08
C THR A 298 25.65 4.91 -1.04
N PRO A 299 26.06 5.63 -2.11
CA PRO A 299 27.19 6.54 -2.05
C PRO A 299 26.94 7.70 -1.07
N PHE A 300 27.96 8.08 -0.33
CA PHE A 300 27.92 9.21 0.59
C PHE A 300 28.78 10.39 0.11
N SER A 301 29.28 10.37 -1.15
CA SER A 301 30.18 11.38 -1.70
C SER A 301 29.44 12.63 -2.19
N ASP A 302 28.18 12.46 -2.62
CA ASP A 302 27.36 13.52 -3.21
C ASP A 302 25.95 13.46 -2.65
N GLY A 303 25.21 14.56 -2.76
CA GLY A 303 23.83 14.63 -2.31
C GLY A 303 22.86 13.87 -3.23
N TYR A 304 21.65 13.70 -2.74
CA TYR A 304 20.52 13.10 -3.46
C TYR A 304 19.49 14.15 -3.83
N TRP A 305 19.10 14.22 -5.11
CA TRP A 305 18.12 15.18 -5.60
C TRP A 305 16.74 14.97 -4.99
N SER A 306 16.13 16.07 -4.52
CA SER A 306 14.70 16.14 -4.28
C SER A 306 13.97 16.79 -5.46
N SER A 307 12.66 16.65 -5.54
CA SER A 307 11.78 17.37 -6.47
C SER A 307 11.61 18.85 -6.09
N THR A 308 12.06 19.28 -4.92
CA THR A 308 11.81 20.60 -4.36
C THR A 308 12.83 21.60 -4.89
N SER A 309 12.38 22.55 -5.71
CA SER A 309 13.20 23.72 -6.10
C SER A 309 13.40 24.69 -4.94
N SER A 310 14.50 25.45 -4.98
CA SER A 310 14.75 26.49 -3.99
C SER A 310 13.89 27.72 -4.29
N ALA A 311 13.06 28.14 -3.30
CA ALA A 311 12.27 29.36 -3.42
C ALA A 311 13.13 30.66 -3.48
N LYS A 312 14.33 30.60 -2.91
CA LYS A 312 15.25 31.76 -2.89
C LYS A 312 16.04 31.92 -4.19
N GLN A 313 16.38 30.83 -4.84
CA GLN A 313 17.20 30.78 -6.05
C GLN A 313 16.64 29.70 -6.99
N ASN A 314 15.90 30.12 -8.01
CA ASN A 314 15.22 29.20 -8.95
C ASN A 314 16.17 28.28 -9.72
N THR A 315 17.44 28.67 -9.92
CA THR A 315 18.49 27.85 -10.53
C THR A 315 18.98 26.71 -9.64
N LYS A 316 18.44 26.59 -8.40
CA LYS A 316 18.79 25.54 -7.44
C LYS A 316 17.60 24.66 -7.07
N ALA A 317 17.90 23.41 -6.76
CA ALA A 317 16.99 22.47 -6.12
C ALA A 317 17.65 21.90 -4.86
N TRP A 318 16.84 21.34 -3.96
CA TRP A 318 17.35 20.80 -2.70
C TRP A 318 17.92 19.40 -2.89
N THR A 319 19.09 19.16 -2.31
CA THR A 319 19.69 17.85 -2.12
C THR A 319 19.80 17.51 -0.65
N ILE A 320 19.76 16.21 -0.32
CA ILE A 320 20.08 15.68 1.00
C ILE A 320 21.36 14.88 0.91
N ASP A 321 22.32 15.19 1.76
CA ASP A 321 23.55 14.46 1.94
C ASP A 321 23.37 13.43 3.06
N PHE A 322 23.45 12.14 2.73
CA PHE A 322 23.35 11.08 3.73
C PHE A 322 24.67 10.80 4.47
N LYS A 323 25.75 11.49 4.18
CA LYS A 323 26.96 11.39 4.99
C LYS A 323 26.79 12.04 6.35
N GLU A 324 26.23 13.25 6.36
CA GLU A 324 26.07 14.08 7.56
C GLU A 324 24.60 14.46 7.83
N GLY A 325 23.69 14.06 6.96
CA GLY A 325 22.27 14.40 7.05
C GLY A 325 21.96 15.85 6.64
N ALA A 326 22.89 16.53 5.96
CA ALA A 326 22.74 17.93 5.60
C ALA A 326 21.76 18.12 4.42
N SER A 327 20.98 19.20 4.47
CA SER A 327 20.08 19.63 3.40
C SER A 327 20.64 20.88 2.73
N ASN A 328 21.00 20.78 1.44
CA ASN A 328 21.70 21.84 0.72
C ASN A 328 20.97 22.29 -0.55
N PRO A 329 20.89 23.61 -0.84
CA PRO A 329 20.42 24.11 -2.13
C PRO A 329 21.54 24.03 -3.17
N THR A 330 21.45 23.06 -4.08
CA THR A 330 22.46 22.72 -5.09
C THR A 330 22.03 23.25 -6.46
N TYR A 331 22.97 23.78 -7.27
CA TYR A 331 22.67 24.22 -8.62
C TYR A 331 22.16 23.04 -9.47
N LYS A 332 21.07 23.25 -10.21
CA LYS A 332 20.40 22.23 -11.04
C LYS A 332 21.30 21.62 -12.12
N GLU A 333 22.34 22.35 -12.52
CA GLU A 333 23.36 21.90 -13.48
C GLU A 333 24.38 20.92 -12.87
N TYR A 334 24.48 20.84 -11.55
CA TYR A 334 25.42 19.94 -10.89
C TYR A 334 24.89 18.51 -10.91
N MET A 335 25.80 17.57 -10.74
CA MET A 335 25.52 16.15 -10.73
C MET A 335 25.32 15.65 -9.31
N ALA A 336 24.16 15.02 -9.06
CA ALA A 336 23.87 14.36 -7.79
C ALA A 336 23.17 13.02 -8.01
N HIS A 337 23.08 12.22 -6.98
CA HIS A 337 22.41 10.92 -7.02
C HIS A 337 20.87 11.07 -7.01
N ILE A 338 20.19 10.00 -7.35
CA ILE A 338 18.74 9.88 -7.23
C ILE A 338 18.42 8.65 -6.39
N ARG A 339 17.42 8.76 -5.53
CA ARG A 339 16.68 7.66 -4.94
C ARG A 339 15.21 7.93 -5.12
N ALA A 340 14.58 7.16 -5.99
CA ALA A 340 13.17 7.34 -6.30
C ALA A 340 12.27 6.86 -5.15
N VAL A 341 11.06 7.41 -5.12
CA VAL A 341 10.02 7.07 -4.15
C VAL A 341 8.68 6.93 -4.85
N ARG A 342 7.80 6.10 -4.31
CA ARG A 342 6.38 6.09 -4.69
C ARG A 342 5.49 6.12 -3.45
N THR A 343 4.27 6.59 -3.65
CA THR A 343 3.20 6.53 -2.65
C THR A 343 2.28 5.38 -3.03
N PRO A 344 2.06 4.37 -2.18
CA PRO A 344 1.03 3.35 -2.43
C PRO A 344 -0.33 4.01 -2.66
N GLN A 345 -1.06 3.54 -3.68
CA GLN A 345 -2.40 4.04 -4.05
C GLN A 345 -3.48 3.19 -3.44
#